data_e5ab646cf8b5ac36f0e6a27ad4ef0020
#
_entry.id   e5ab646cf8b5ac36f0e6a27ad4ef0020
#
_cell.length_a   1.000
_cell.length_b   1.000
_cell.length_c   1.000
_cell.angle_alpha   90.00
_cell.angle_beta   90.00
_cell.angle_gamma   90.00
#
_symmetry.space_group_name_H-M   'P 1'
#
loop_
_entity.id
_entity.type
_entity.pdbx_description
1 polymer ?
#
loop_
_entity_poly.entity_id
_entity_poly.type
_entity_poly.pdbx_seq_one_letter_code
_entity_poly.pdbx_strand_id
1 'polypeptide(L)'
;DRPSTAGSQTIERFEGPAWRSPVLDGPADPAFALLRGQMAHRLLQVLPNLAEEARADAARSYVARCAPAWPAAEREKLIEEVDAVLRVPAFAPIFAPASRAEVAIAGTVELDGRRLPVNGLIDRLAVEADRVLLVDYKTNRPVPQDGTAIPEAHRRQMALYAALLAPLFPDRRIEAALLYTEGPVLHRLDPEALSLKPAA
;
A
#
# COMPACT_ATOMS: atom_id res chain seq x y z
N ASP A 1 17.32 4.15 -51.61
CA ASP A 1 17.86 3.22 -50.62
C ASP A 1 17.81 3.86 -49.25
N ARG A 2 16.87 3.42 -48.45
CA ARG A 2 16.77 3.70 -47.03
C ARG A 2 16.84 2.37 -46.29
N PRO A 3 17.74 2.19 -45.34
CA PRO A 3 17.56 1.17 -44.32
C PRO A 3 16.79 1.78 -43.15
N SER A 4 15.53 1.36 -43.02
CA SER A 4 14.77 1.49 -41.78
C SER A 4 15.20 0.36 -40.88
N THR A 5 15.81 0.67 -39.75
CA THR A 5 15.95 -0.22 -38.63
C THR A 5 15.41 0.47 -37.38
N ALA A 6 14.09 0.46 -37.27
CA ALA A 6 13.45 0.64 -35.97
C ALA A 6 13.70 -0.62 -35.16
N GLY A 7 14.67 -0.57 -34.26
CA GLY A 7 14.89 -1.59 -33.24
C GLY A 7 13.68 -1.63 -32.35
N SER A 8 12.87 -2.68 -32.50
CA SER A 8 11.84 -3.05 -31.54
C SER A 8 12.54 -3.40 -30.24
N GLN A 9 12.56 -2.48 -29.29
CA GLN A 9 12.94 -2.81 -27.91
C GLN A 9 11.82 -3.68 -27.34
N THR A 10 12.07 -4.97 -27.33
CA THR A 10 11.30 -5.92 -26.57
C THR A 10 11.38 -5.50 -25.11
N ILE A 11 10.28 -5.00 -24.57
CA ILE A 11 10.12 -4.79 -23.13
C ILE A 11 10.15 -6.19 -22.55
N GLU A 12 11.29 -6.62 -22.03
CA GLU A 12 11.37 -7.84 -21.23
C GLU A 12 10.44 -7.63 -20.03
N ARG A 13 9.31 -8.33 -20.04
CA ARG A 13 8.48 -8.51 -18.87
C ARG A 13 9.35 -9.20 -17.83
N PHE A 14 9.73 -8.45 -16.80
CA PHE A 14 10.36 -9.02 -15.63
C PHE A 14 9.33 -9.93 -14.93
N GLU A 15 9.39 -11.22 -15.23
CA GLU A 15 8.71 -12.27 -14.47
C GLU A 15 9.53 -12.61 -13.22
N GLY A 16 9.84 -11.60 -12.43
CA GLY A 16 10.16 -11.80 -11.02
C GLY A 16 8.88 -12.12 -10.27
N PRO A 17 8.94 -12.89 -9.17
CA PRO A 17 7.75 -13.15 -8.38
C PRO A 17 7.15 -11.80 -8.02
N ALA A 18 5.92 -11.55 -8.48
CA ALA A 18 5.16 -10.41 -8.03
C ALA A 18 5.17 -10.49 -6.51
N TRP A 19 5.74 -9.48 -5.85
CA TRP A 19 5.78 -9.39 -4.40
C TRP A 19 4.34 -9.25 -3.92
N ARG A 20 3.67 -10.41 -3.82
CA ARG A 20 2.36 -10.51 -3.20
C ARG A 20 2.60 -10.33 -1.71
N SER A 21 1.86 -9.44 -1.08
CA SER A 21 1.75 -9.45 0.37
C SER A 21 1.58 -10.91 0.81
N PRO A 22 2.48 -11.46 1.62
CA PRO A 22 2.30 -12.82 2.06
C PRO A 22 0.98 -12.89 2.81
N VAL A 23 0.03 -13.64 2.28
CA VAL A 23 -1.16 -14.07 3.00
C VAL A 23 -0.66 -15.09 3.99
N LEU A 24 -0.21 -14.63 5.16
CA LEU A 24 0.35 -15.47 6.19
C LEU A 24 -0.72 -15.88 7.19
N ASP A 25 -0.83 -17.18 7.27
CA ASP A 25 -1.11 -18.01 8.43
C ASP A 25 -2.47 -17.87 9.11
N GLY A 26 -3.36 -18.70 8.65
CA GLY A 26 -4.55 -19.18 9.32
C GLY A 26 -5.31 -20.12 8.37
N PRO A 27 -6.24 -20.96 8.83
CA PRO A 27 -7.03 -21.83 7.97
C PRO A 27 -8.06 -21.06 7.12
N ALA A 28 -7.80 -19.78 6.84
CA ALA A 28 -8.63 -18.95 5.97
C ALA A 28 -8.32 -19.28 4.51
N ASP A 29 -9.35 -19.52 3.72
CA ASP A 29 -9.29 -19.62 2.27
C ASP A 29 -8.45 -18.45 1.71
N PRO A 30 -7.33 -18.70 1.01
CA PRO A 30 -6.51 -17.65 0.44
C PRO A 30 -7.29 -16.70 -0.48
N ALA A 31 -8.32 -17.19 -1.18
CA ALA A 31 -9.20 -16.39 -2.01
C ALA A 31 -10.05 -15.43 -1.17
N PHE A 32 -10.52 -15.85 -0.01
CA PHE A 32 -11.24 -14.99 0.93
C PHE A 32 -10.34 -13.86 1.46
N ALA A 33 -9.12 -14.20 1.90
CA ALA A 33 -8.19 -13.22 2.44
C ALA A 33 -7.77 -12.19 1.37
N LEU A 34 -7.52 -12.63 0.13
CA LEU A 34 -7.17 -11.75 -0.99
C LEU A 34 -8.33 -10.79 -1.32
N LEU A 35 -9.56 -11.32 -1.46
CA LEU A 35 -10.73 -10.50 -1.77
C LEU A 35 -11.01 -9.49 -0.64
N ARG A 36 -10.87 -9.92 0.61
CA ARG A 36 -11.02 -9.06 1.78
C ARG A 36 -10.02 -7.90 1.75
N GLY A 37 -8.75 -8.19 1.48
CA GLY A 37 -7.71 -7.19 1.33
C GLY A 37 -8.03 -6.18 0.23
N GLN A 38 -8.40 -6.66 -0.95
CA GLN A 38 -8.77 -5.80 -2.09
C GLN A 38 -9.96 -4.88 -1.75
N MET A 39 -10.97 -5.41 -1.05
CA MET A 39 -12.11 -4.59 -0.64
C MET A 39 -11.73 -3.55 0.41
N ALA A 40 -10.87 -3.89 1.39
CA ALA A 40 -10.38 -2.95 2.39
C ALA A 40 -9.64 -1.78 1.72
N HIS A 41 -8.68 -2.07 0.82
CA HIS A 41 -7.95 -1.05 0.07
C HIS A 41 -8.90 -0.16 -0.73
N ARG A 42 -9.87 -0.76 -1.44
CA ARG A 42 -10.83 0.01 -2.22
C ARG A 42 -11.71 0.91 -1.36
N LEU A 43 -12.14 0.45 -0.20
CA LEU A 43 -12.92 1.26 0.73
C LEU A 43 -12.07 2.42 1.27
N LEU A 44 -10.82 2.19 1.70
CA LEU A 44 -9.91 3.24 2.16
C LEU A 44 -9.52 4.23 1.06
N GLN A 45 -9.59 3.83 -0.20
CA GLN A 45 -9.41 4.71 -1.34
C GLN A 45 -10.59 5.67 -1.52
N VAL A 46 -11.82 5.17 -1.39
CA VAL A 46 -13.03 5.88 -1.81
C VAL A 46 -13.72 6.62 -0.67
N LEU A 47 -13.89 5.97 0.49
CA LEU A 47 -14.68 6.51 1.59
C LEU A 47 -14.17 7.86 2.13
N PRO A 48 -12.85 8.15 2.21
CA PRO A 48 -12.38 9.45 2.67
C PRO A 48 -12.89 10.63 1.84
N ASN A 49 -13.25 10.38 0.57
CA ASN A 49 -13.74 11.43 -0.33
C ASN A 49 -15.25 11.65 -0.24
N LEU A 50 -15.95 10.85 0.57
CA LEU A 50 -17.39 10.98 0.79
C LEU A 50 -17.65 11.74 2.10
N ALA A 51 -18.81 12.40 2.16
CA ALA A 51 -19.33 12.92 3.42
C ALA A 51 -19.46 11.79 4.44
N GLU A 52 -19.18 12.08 5.71
CA GLU A 52 -19.11 11.06 6.76
C GLU A 52 -20.39 10.25 6.87
N GLU A 53 -21.53 10.91 6.74
CA GLU A 53 -22.86 10.30 6.83
C GLU A 53 -23.14 9.29 5.71
N ALA A 54 -22.48 9.46 4.55
CA ALA A 54 -22.66 8.59 3.39
C ALA A 54 -21.73 7.36 3.40
N ARG A 55 -20.68 7.36 4.23
CA ARG A 55 -19.63 6.33 4.20
C ARG A 55 -20.16 4.94 4.54
N ALA A 56 -20.98 4.82 5.58
CA ALA A 56 -21.50 3.53 6.02
C ALA A 56 -22.36 2.86 4.95
N ASP A 57 -23.29 3.59 4.33
CA ASP A 57 -24.16 3.04 3.30
C ASP A 57 -23.41 2.72 2.01
N ALA A 58 -22.44 3.55 1.63
CA ALA A 58 -21.56 3.28 0.50
C ALA A 58 -20.72 2.01 0.72
N ALA A 59 -20.16 1.83 1.92
CA ALA A 59 -19.40 0.64 2.28
C ALA A 59 -20.27 -0.62 2.24
N ARG A 60 -21.45 -0.62 2.85
CA ARG A 60 -22.38 -1.76 2.83
C ARG A 60 -22.78 -2.13 1.41
N SER A 61 -23.14 -1.13 0.59
CA SER A 61 -23.53 -1.36 -0.80
C SER A 61 -22.40 -1.95 -1.63
N TYR A 62 -21.18 -1.47 -1.43
CA TYR A 62 -20.01 -1.98 -2.12
C TYR A 62 -19.69 -3.43 -1.73
N VAL A 63 -19.59 -3.72 -0.42
CA VAL A 63 -19.23 -5.05 0.08
C VAL A 63 -20.31 -6.09 -0.26
N ALA A 64 -21.60 -5.73 -0.17
CA ALA A 64 -22.69 -6.62 -0.55
C ALA A 64 -22.62 -7.02 -2.03
N ARG A 65 -22.21 -6.11 -2.89
CA ARG A 65 -22.06 -6.37 -4.34
C ARG A 65 -20.83 -7.22 -4.65
N CYS A 66 -19.70 -6.96 -3.97
CA CYS A 66 -18.43 -7.65 -4.24
C CYS A 66 -18.36 -9.03 -3.59
N ALA A 67 -19.03 -9.23 -2.47
CA ALA A 67 -19.00 -10.45 -1.69
C ALA A 67 -20.41 -10.91 -1.30
N PRO A 68 -21.32 -11.17 -2.28
CA PRO A 68 -22.71 -11.54 -1.99
C PRO A 68 -22.83 -12.86 -1.23
N ALA A 69 -21.89 -13.78 -1.45
CA ALA A 69 -21.88 -15.10 -0.79
C ALA A 69 -21.28 -15.08 0.63
N TRP A 70 -20.70 -13.97 1.07
CA TRP A 70 -20.13 -13.91 2.41
C TRP A 70 -21.23 -13.81 3.48
N PRO A 71 -20.99 -14.43 4.66
CA PRO A 71 -21.86 -14.21 5.82
C PRO A 71 -21.97 -12.71 6.12
N ALA A 72 -23.17 -12.29 6.55
CA ALA A 72 -23.41 -10.87 6.89
C ALA A 72 -22.44 -10.36 7.96
N ALA A 73 -22.12 -11.19 8.94
CA ALA A 73 -21.15 -10.86 10.00
C ALA A 73 -19.75 -10.55 9.47
N GLU A 74 -19.25 -11.31 8.48
CA GLU A 74 -17.94 -11.07 7.89
C GLU A 74 -17.91 -9.78 7.06
N ARG A 75 -19.02 -9.48 6.38
CA ARG A 75 -19.17 -8.21 5.65
C ARG A 75 -19.17 -7.02 6.59
N GLU A 76 -19.93 -7.09 7.66
CA GLU A 76 -20.02 -6.00 8.65
C GLU A 76 -18.68 -5.81 9.36
N LYS A 77 -18.01 -6.90 9.74
CA LYS A 77 -16.68 -6.84 10.35
C LYS A 77 -15.64 -6.10 9.48
N LEU A 78 -15.65 -6.33 8.16
CA LEU A 78 -14.77 -5.59 7.25
C LEU A 78 -15.10 -4.10 7.23
N ILE A 79 -16.39 -3.76 7.23
CA ILE A 79 -16.85 -2.35 7.22
C ILE A 79 -16.45 -1.65 8.53
N GLU A 80 -16.65 -2.31 9.67
CA GLU A 80 -16.27 -1.81 11.00
C GLU A 80 -14.75 -1.56 11.10
N GLU A 81 -13.93 -2.47 10.57
CA GLU A 81 -12.48 -2.31 10.56
C GLU A 81 -12.04 -1.10 9.74
N VAL A 82 -12.60 -0.91 8.55
CA VAL A 82 -12.30 0.25 7.71
C VAL A 82 -12.78 1.56 8.36
N ASP A 83 -13.98 1.55 8.93
CA ASP A 83 -14.53 2.71 9.63
C ASP A 83 -13.68 3.08 10.86
N ALA A 84 -13.22 2.06 11.62
CA ALA A 84 -12.31 2.27 12.74
C ALA A 84 -11.00 2.96 12.31
N VAL A 85 -10.41 2.58 11.17
CA VAL A 85 -9.24 3.27 10.60
C VAL A 85 -9.54 4.74 10.34
N LEU A 86 -10.68 5.04 9.70
CA LEU A 86 -11.03 6.40 9.31
C LEU A 86 -11.37 7.30 10.51
N ARG A 87 -11.75 6.71 11.64
CA ARG A 87 -12.07 7.44 12.88
C ARG A 87 -10.88 7.73 13.77
N VAL A 88 -9.70 7.16 13.52
CA VAL A 88 -8.51 7.47 14.32
C VAL A 88 -8.04 8.89 14.04
N PRO A 89 -8.09 9.84 14.99
CA PRO A 89 -7.73 11.24 14.72
C PRO A 89 -6.28 11.39 14.25
N ALA A 90 -5.37 10.56 14.76
CA ALA A 90 -3.96 10.58 14.37
C ALA A 90 -3.72 10.19 12.90
N PHE A 91 -4.70 9.55 12.24
CA PHE A 91 -4.61 9.16 10.83
C PHE A 91 -5.23 10.20 9.88
N ALA A 92 -5.88 11.23 10.40
CA ALA A 92 -6.50 12.28 9.59
C ALA A 92 -5.57 12.87 8.51
N PRO A 93 -4.27 13.13 8.76
CA PRO A 93 -3.36 13.62 7.73
C PRO A 93 -3.19 12.65 6.55
N ILE A 94 -3.29 11.33 6.79
CA ILE A 94 -3.19 10.31 5.74
C ILE A 94 -4.34 10.45 4.75
N PHE A 95 -5.54 10.81 5.23
CA PHE A 95 -6.76 10.91 4.45
C PHE A 95 -7.14 12.36 4.09
N ALA A 96 -6.25 13.31 4.33
CA ALA A 96 -6.48 14.71 4.01
C ALA A 96 -6.72 14.92 2.50
N PRO A 97 -7.46 15.98 2.08
CA PRO A 97 -7.73 16.24 0.66
C PRO A 97 -6.49 16.38 -0.21
N ALA A 98 -5.35 16.78 0.37
CA ALA A 98 -4.07 16.89 -0.31
C ALA A 98 -3.40 15.54 -0.57
N SER A 99 -3.84 14.47 0.10
CA SER A 99 -3.31 13.13 -0.13
C SER A 99 -3.94 12.48 -1.37
N ARG A 100 -3.16 11.62 -2.03
CA ARG A 100 -3.57 10.88 -3.22
C ARG A 100 -3.61 9.39 -2.93
N ALA A 101 -4.67 8.73 -3.37
CA ALA A 101 -4.78 7.28 -3.30
C ALA A 101 -4.30 6.64 -4.61
N GLU A 102 -3.80 5.40 -4.53
CA GLU A 102 -3.45 4.58 -5.69
C GLU A 102 -2.46 5.29 -6.64
N VAL A 103 -1.35 5.78 -6.09
CA VAL A 103 -0.35 6.48 -6.89
C VAL A 103 0.59 5.47 -7.54
N ALA A 104 0.50 5.36 -8.86
CA ALA A 104 1.42 4.53 -9.63
C ALA A 104 2.84 5.12 -9.59
N ILE A 105 3.82 4.27 -9.33
CA ILE A 105 5.23 4.62 -9.31
C ILE A 105 6.04 3.63 -10.14
N ALA A 106 6.96 4.14 -10.96
CA ALA A 106 7.86 3.32 -11.75
C ALA A 106 9.21 4.03 -11.93
N GLY A 107 10.27 3.26 -11.94
CA GLY A 107 11.62 3.79 -12.13
C GLY A 107 12.68 2.73 -11.97
N THR A 108 13.93 3.18 -11.80
CA THR A 108 15.07 2.30 -11.54
C THR A 108 15.74 2.72 -10.25
N VAL A 109 16.00 1.75 -9.40
CA VAL A 109 16.75 1.92 -8.14
C VAL A 109 18.09 1.23 -8.28
N GLU A 110 19.15 1.86 -7.78
CA GLU A 110 20.47 1.24 -7.69
C GLU A 110 20.60 0.49 -6.36
N LEU A 111 20.92 -0.80 -6.44
CA LEU A 111 21.14 -1.66 -5.30
C LEU A 111 22.33 -2.58 -5.60
N ASP A 112 23.36 -2.57 -4.76
CA ASP A 112 24.59 -3.37 -4.91
C ASP A 112 25.28 -3.16 -6.28
N GLY A 113 25.30 -1.92 -6.77
CA GLY A 113 25.88 -1.59 -8.07
C GLY A 113 25.06 -2.12 -9.26
N ARG A 114 23.85 -2.61 -9.02
CA ARG A 114 22.91 -3.09 -10.05
C ARG A 114 21.71 -2.17 -10.15
N ARG A 115 21.30 -1.94 -11.37
CA ARG A 115 20.07 -1.18 -11.65
C ARG A 115 18.87 -2.13 -11.66
N LEU A 116 17.95 -1.92 -10.73
CA LEU A 116 16.73 -2.72 -10.58
C LEU A 116 15.54 -1.89 -11.05
N PRO A 117 14.81 -2.35 -12.08
CA PRO A 117 13.53 -1.74 -12.42
C PRO A 117 12.53 -2.03 -11.30
N VAL A 118 11.86 -1.00 -10.84
CA VAL A 118 10.83 -1.06 -9.80
C VAL A 118 9.57 -0.41 -10.34
N ASN A 119 8.46 -1.08 -10.18
CA ASN A 119 7.13 -0.54 -10.40
C ASN A 119 6.21 -0.94 -9.27
N GLY A 120 5.20 -0.15 -9.00
CA GLY A 120 4.25 -0.43 -7.95
C GLY A 120 3.14 0.60 -7.87
N LEU A 121 2.34 0.41 -6.85
CA LEU A 121 1.22 1.27 -6.52
C LEU A 121 1.33 1.63 -5.04
N ILE A 122 1.37 2.92 -4.75
CA ILE A 122 1.37 3.45 -3.39
C ILE A 122 -0.08 3.65 -2.99
N ASP A 123 -0.53 2.98 -1.93
CA ASP A 123 -1.93 3.05 -1.51
C ASP A 123 -2.35 4.47 -1.13
N ARG A 124 -1.45 5.22 -0.45
CA ARG A 124 -1.68 6.61 -0.11
C ARG A 124 -0.37 7.40 -0.09
N LEU A 125 -0.37 8.55 -0.74
CA LEU A 125 0.75 9.48 -0.80
C LEU A 125 0.28 10.88 -0.40
N ALA A 126 0.81 11.40 0.70
CA ALA A 126 0.58 12.77 1.13
C ALA A 126 1.85 13.60 0.90
N VAL A 127 1.71 14.69 0.13
CA VAL A 127 2.81 15.61 -0.18
C VAL A 127 2.58 16.89 0.60
N GLU A 128 3.38 17.11 1.64
CA GLU A 128 3.33 18.28 2.50
C GLU A 128 4.47 19.24 2.18
N ALA A 129 4.56 20.35 2.87
CA ALA A 129 5.57 21.39 2.58
C ALA A 129 7.01 20.89 2.79
N ASP A 130 7.25 20.10 3.85
CA ASP A 130 8.58 19.67 4.31
C ASP A 130 8.79 18.15 4.24
N ARG A 131 7.74 17.40 3.91
CA ARG A 131 7.80 15.93 3.83
C ARG A 131 6.86 15.33 2.79
N VAL A 132 7.17 14.12 2.42
CA VAL A 132 6.31 13.23 1.64
C VAL A 132 6.07 11.97 2.48
N LEU A 133 4.82 11.72 2.82
CA LEU A 133 4.41 10.52 3.55
C LEU A 133 3.81 9.51 2.58
N LEU A 134 4.46 8.35 2.46
CA LEU A 134 3.89 7.20 1.75
C LEU A 134 3.34 6.20 2.77
N VAL A 135 2.14 5.68 2.51
CA VAL A 135 1.47 4.71 3.37
C VAL A 135 1.01 3.54 2.53
N ASP A 136 1.24 2.36 3.04
CA ASP A 136 0.79 1.11 2.46
C ASP A 136 -0.12 0.39 3.47
N TYR A 137 -1.27 -0.09 3.02
CA TYR A 137 -2.26 -0.74 3.87
C TYR A 137 -1.98 -2.23 3.98
N LYS A 138 -2.10 -2.76 5.18
CA LYS A 138 -1.92 -4.17 5.47
C LYS A 138 -3.15 -4.75 6.16
N THR A 139 -3.68 -5.82 5.58
CA THR A 139 -4.81 -6.58 6.12
C THR A 139 -4.36 -7.93 6.73
N ASN A 140 -3.04 -8.11 6.87
CA ASN A 140 -2.42 -9.32 7.40
C ASN A 140 -2.71 -9.48 8.89
N ARG A 141 -2.79 -10.75 9.31
CA ARG A 141 -2.97 -11.18 10.70
C ARG A 141 -1.88 -12.19 11.06
N PRO A 142 -1.35 -12.15 12.28
CA PRO A 142 -1.56 -11.12 13.30
C PRO A 142 -0.92 -9.78 12.95
N VAL A 143 -1.43 -8.69 13.53
CA VAL A 143 -0.81 -7.37 13.42
C VAL A 143 0.51 -7.37 14.19
N PRO A 144 1.64 -6.92 13.61
CA PRO A 144 2.89 -6.78 14.33
C PRO A 144 2.73 -5.93 15.59
N GLN A 145 3.29 -6.39 16.71
CA GLN A 145 3.20 -5.67 17.98
C GLN A 145 4.10 -4.42 17.98
N ASP A 146 5.22 -4.49 17.26
CA ASP A 146 6.20 -3.42 17.13
C ASP A 146 6.88 -3.46 15.75
N GLY A 147 7.75 -2.48 15.50
CA GLY A 147 8.47 -2.35 14.23
C GLY A 147 9.42 -3.51 13.91
N THR A 148 9.89 -4.25 14.91
CA THR A 148 10.83 -5.37 14.71
C THR A 148 10.12 -6.60 14.13
N ALA A 149 8.84 -6.76 14.45
CA ALA A 149 7.99 -7.86 13.95
C ALA A 149 7.44 -7.62 12.53
N ILE A 150 7.70 -6.45 11.94
CA ILE A 150 7.29 -6.16 10.55
C ILE A 150 8.03 -7.09 9.58
N PRO A 151 7.34 -7.80 8.69
CA PRO A 151 7.98 -8.65 7.69
C PRO A 151 8.98 -7.88 6.83
N GLU A 152 10.14 -8.49 6.56
CA GLU A 152 11.21 -7.88 5.74
C GLU A 152 10.70 -7.48 4.34
N ALA A 153 9.83 -8.28 3.75
CA ALA A 153 9.23 -7.97 2.45
C ALA A 153 8.48 -6.63 2.44
N HIS A 154 7.77 -6.31 3.54
CA HIS A 154 7.06 -5.03 3.66
C HIS A 154 8.05 -3.86 3.82
N ARG A 155 9.08 -4.01 4.66
CA ARG A 155 10.14 -2.99 4.80
C ARG A 155 10.83 -2.72 3.48
N ARG A 156 11.21 -3.78 2.76
CA ARG A 156 11.87 -3.67 1.46
C ARG A 156 11.00 -3.00 0.41
N GLN A 157 9.71 -3.31 0.35
CA GLN A 157 8.76 -2.63 -0.54
C GLN A 157 8.77 -1.12 -0.29
N MET A 158 8.64 -0.72 0.96
CA MET A 158 8.61 0.69 1.35
C MET A 158 9.95 1.40 1.07
N ALA A 159 11.07 0.71 1.29
CA ALA A 159 12.40 1.24 0.98
C ALA A 159 12.58 1.49 -0.54
N LEU A 160 12.12 0.57 -1.38
CA LEU A 160 12.16 0.73 -2.84
C LEU A 160 11.30 1.93 -3.30
N TYR A 161 10.10 2.07 -2.75
CA TYR A 161 9.23 3.20 -3.07
C TYR A 161 9.81 4.54 -2.58
N ALA A 162 10.37 4.55 -1.37
CA ALA A 162 11.05 5.74 -0.83
C ALA A 162 12.24 6.16 -1.70
N ALA A 163 13.05 5.19 -2.16
CA ALA A 163 14.18 5.44 -3.06
C ALA A 163 13.75 6.01 -4.41
N LEU A 164 12.58 5.64 -4.95
CA LEU A 164 12.03 6.22 -6.16
C LEU A 164 11.47 7.62 -5.95
N LEU A 165 10.92 7.92 -4.76
CA LEU A 165 10.37 9.23 -4.43
C LEU A 165 11.45 10.26 -4.10
N ALA A 166 12.55 9.87 -3.46
CA ALA A 166 13.58 10.77 -3.00
C ALA A 166 14.12 11.74 -4.09
N PRO A 167 14.46 11.29 -5.30
CA PRO A 167 14.93 12.20 -6.35
C PRO A 167 13.83 13.11 -6.93
N LEU A 168 12.56 12.76 -6.74
CA LEU A 168 11.41 13.58 -7.16
C LEU A 168 11.10 14.70 -6.18
N PHE A 169 11.54 14.55 -4.92
CA PHE A 169 11.30 15.50 -3.83
C PHE A 169 12.60 15.78 -3.05
N PRO A 170 13.62 16.38 -3.68
CA PRO A 170 14.95 16.52 -3.07
C PRO A 170 14.96 17.39 -1.80
N ASP A 171 14.02 18.32 -1.67
CA ASP A 171 13.93 19.25 -0.55
C ASP A 171 12.97 18.78 0.55
N ARG A 172 12.50 17.53 0.48
CA ARG A 172 11.51 16.99 1.43
C ARG A 172 11.98 15.68 2.03
N ARG A 173 11.63 15.48 3.28
CA ARG A 173 11.88 14.20 3.94
C ARG A 173 10.89 13.16 3.41
N ILE A 174 11.39 12.00 3.03
CA ILE A 174 10.54 10.86 2.68
C ILE A 174 10.27 10.05 3.95
N GLU A 175 9.01 9.99 4.36
CA GLU A 175 8.54 9.19 5.47
C GLU A 175 7.67 8.05 4.94
N ALA A 176 7.79 6.87 5.53
CA ALA A 176 7.00 5.71 5.16
C ALA A 176 6.31 5.10 6.38
N ALA A 177 5.11 4.61 6.18
CA ALA A 177 4.36 3.94 7.22
C ALA A 177 3.56 2.76 6.67
N LEU A 178 3.35 1.75 7.50
CA LEU A 178 2.47 0.63 7.26
C LEU A 178 1.24 0.77 8.15
N LEU A 179 0.06 0.84 7.54
CA LEU A 179 -1.21 0.93 8.25
C LEU A 179 -1.89 -0.42 8.25
N TYR A 180 -1.92 -1.06 9.40
CA TYR A 180 -2.65 -2.30 9.63
C TYR A 180 -4.10 -1.99 9.97
N THR A 181 -5.05 -2.61 9.24
CA THR A 181 -6.48 -2.29 9.36
C THR A 181 -7.13 -2.98 10.56
N GLU A 182 -6.64 -4.17 10.93
CA GLU A 182 -7.14 -4.85 12.13
C GLU A 182 -6.59 -4.20 13.40
N GLY A 183 -7.48 -3.69 14.26
CA GLY A 183 -7.09 -2.93 15.44
C GLY A 183 -6.19 -1.75 15.07
N PRO A 184 -6.71 -0.72 14.39
CA PRO A 184 -5.96 0.23 13.56
C PRO A 184 -4.61 0.65 14.14
N VAL A 185 -3.52 0.17 13.54
CA VAL A 185 -2.14 0.43 13.99
C VAL A 185 -1.32 1.01 12.85
N LEU A 186 -0.62 2.13 13.10
CA LEU A 186 0.29 2.76 12.16
C LEU A 186 1.73 2.56 12.63
N HIS A 187 2.48 1.75 11.91
CA HIS A 187 3.92 1.61 12.12
C HIS A 187 4.67 2.56 11.17
N ARG A 188 5.26 3.62 11.73
CA ARG A 188 6.22 4.44 11.00
C ARG A 188 7.54 3.70 10.88
N LEU A 189 8.11 3.68 9.69
CA LEU A 189 9.40 3.04 9.45
C LEU A 189 10.51 4.05 9.71
N ASP A 190 11.53 3.62 10.45
CA ASP A 190 12.72 4.43 10.69
C ASP A 190 13.47 4.68 9.37
N PRO A 191 14.15 5.84 9.23
CA PRO A 191 14.95 6.14 8.04
C PRO A 191 15.98 5.06 7.70
N GLU A 192 16.54 4.38 8.70
CA GLU A 192 17.45 3.24 8.49
C GLU A 192 16.75 2.04 7.84
N ALA A 193 15.48 1.81 8.19
CA ALA A 193 14.66 0.75 7.59
C ALA A 193 14.29 1.05 6.14
N LEU A 194 14.35 2.32 5.72
CA LEU A 194 14.14 2.77 4.35
C LEU A 194 15.42 2.78 3.52
N SER A 195 16.58 2.53 4.14
CA SER A 195 17.82 2.37 3.42
C SER A 195 17.85 1.00 2.75
N LEU A 196 18.09 0.99 1.44
CA LEU A 196 18.26 -0.26 0.69
C LEU A 196 19.59 -0.89 1.13
N LYS A 197 19.51 -1.91 1.98
CA LYS A 197 20.69 -2.70 2.38
C LYS A 197 20.91 -3.83 1.38
N PRO A 198 22.18 -4.22 1.11
CA PRO A 198 22.50 -5.42 0.36
C PRO A 198 21.77 -6.63 0.99
N ALA A 199 21.37 -7.56 0.13
CA ALA A 199 20.94 -8.88 0.63
C ALA A 199 22.15 -9.57 1.28
N ALA A 200 21.97 -10.02 2.51
CA ALA A 200 23.00 -10.78 3.23
C ALA A 200 23.23 -12.14 2.61
#